data_d5be5b05ba8ca73ecd0b3e63f98dbd14
#
_entry.id   d5be5b05ba8ca73ecd0b3e63f98dbd14
#
_cell.length_a   1.000
_cell.length_b   1.000
_cell.length_c   1.000
_cell.angle_alpha   90.00
_cell.angle_beta   90.00
_cell.angle_gamma   90.00
#
_symmetry.space_group_name_H-M   'P 1'
#
loop_
_entity.id
_entity.type
_entity.pdbx_description
1 polymer ?
#
loop_
_entity_poly.entity_id
_entity_poly.type
_entity_poly.pdbx_seq_one_letter_code
_entity_poly.pdbx_strand_id
1 'polypeptide(L)' 'MFIFEPTNRLEVSTPKGKGVIWLVTDYGHETDTIYTVLLDSGEIWQFTHKDLKLRGNITFGRLT' A
#
# COMPACT_ATOMS: atom_id res chain seq x y z
N MET A 1 9.83 -4.23 -14.44
CA MET A 1 9.06 -3.35 -13.55
C MET A 1 7.59 -3.48 -13.88
N PHE A 2 6.78 -3.47 -12.88
CA PHE A 2 5.36 -3.70 -13.04
C PHE A 2 4.60 -2.77 -12.11
N ILE A 3 3.62 -2.05 -12.64
CA ILE A 3 2.83 -1.09 -11.87
C ILE A 3 1.37 -1.37 -12.13
N PHE A 4 0.58 -1.40 -11.06
CA PHE A 4 -0.86 -1.56 -11.22
C PHE A 4 -1.59 -0.80 -10.13
N GLU A 5 -2.85 -0.50 -10.42
CA GLU A 5 -3.75 0.16 -9.48
C GLU A 5 -4.73 -0.90 -8.99
N PRO A 6 -4.76 -1.15 -7.67
CA PRO A 6 -5.69 -2.14 -7.13
C PRO A 6 -7.13 -1.76 -7.44
N THR A 7 -7.94 -2.78 -7.73
CA THR A 7 -9.37 -2.57 -7.98
C THR A 7 -10.05 -1.97 -6.76
N ASN A 8 -9.74 -2.51 -5.58
CA ASN A 8 -10.25 -1.99 -4.32
C ASN A 8 -9.09 -1.38 -3.57
N ARG A 9 -9.26 -0.15 -3.12
CA ARG A 9 -8.22 0.51 -2.37
C ARG A 9 -8.19 -0.02 -0.96
N LEU A 10 -6.98 -0.32 -0.50
CA LEU A 10 -6.79 -0.85 0.85
C LEU A 10 -6.40 0.29 1.77
N GLU A 11 -7.06 0.35 2.92
CA GLU A 11 -6.72 1.33 3.93
C GLU A 11 -5.54 0.84 4.73
N VAL A 12 -4.57 1.74 4.93
CA VAL A 12 -3.34 1.38 5.61
C VAL A 12 -2.96 2.44 6.62
N SER A 13 -2.14 2.04 7.58
CA SER A 13 -1.53 2.93 8.53
C SER A 13 -0.05 3.00 8.20
N THR A 14 0.50 4.21 8.15
CA THR A 14 1.90 4.43 7.80
C THR A 14 2.55 5.28 8.88
N PRO A 15 3.88 5.38 8.86
CA PRO A 15 4.57 6.29 9.79
C PRO A 15 4.17 7.75 9.61
N LYS A 16 3.60 8.08 8.46
CA LYS A 16 3.17 9.45 8.17
C LYS A 16 1.68 9.66 8.40
N GLY A 17 0.96 8.62 8.84
CA GLY A 17 -0.46 8.73 9.08
C GLY A 17 -1.24 7.69 8.32
N LYS A 18 -2.54 7.85 8.31
CA LYS A 18 -3.46 6.91 7.68
C LYS A 18 -3.68 7.29 6.23
N GLY A 19 -3.92 6.30 5.39
CA GLY A 19 -4.18 6.55 4.00
C GLY A 19 -4.68 5.32 3.28
N VAL A 20 -4.69 5.39 1.96
CA VAL A 20 -5.10 4.27 1.12
C VAL A 20 -4.02 4.01 0.08
N ILE A 21 -3.86 2.75 -0.30
CA ILE A 21 -2.91 2.37 -1.32
C ILE A 21 -3.49 2.76 -2.67
N TRP A 22 -2.74 3.54 -3.43
CA TRP A 22 -3.14 3.97 -4.75
C TRP A 22 -2.53 3.11 -5.84
N LEU A 23 -1.22 2.94 -5.80
CA LEU A 23 -0.50 2.18 -6.82
C LEU A 23 0.45 1.21 -6.14
N VAL A 24 0.67 0.09 -6.82
CA VAL A 24 1.64 -0.90 -6.39
C VAL A 24 2.66 -1.05 -7.51
N THR A 25 3.92 -0.90 -7.18
CA THR A 25 5.01 -1.00 -8.15
C THR A 25 5.94 -2.13 -7.76
N ASP A 26 6.14 -3.06 -8.67
CA ASP A 26 7.01 -4.20 -8.47
C ASP A 26 8.22 -4.05 -9.38
N TYR A 27 9.39 -3.89 -8.80
CA TYR A 27 10.61 -3.68 -9.56
C TYR A 27 11.35 -4.96 -9.91
N GLY A 28 10.88 -6.09 -9.40
CA GLY A 28 11.52 -7.36 -9.71
C GLY A 28 11.85 -8.16 -8.46
N HIS A 29 12.60 -9.24 -8.68
CA HIS A 29 12.81 -10.22 -7.61
C HIS A 29 13.64 -9.73 -6.45
N GLU A 30 14.57 -8.83 -6.71
CA GLU A 30 15.57 -8.49 -5.72
C GLU A 30 15.29 -7.17 -5.02
N THR A 31 14.14 -6.57 -5.32
CA THR A 31 13.77 -5.32 -4.67
C THR A 31 12.39 -5.48 -4.07
N ASP A 32 12.15 -4.73 -3.02
CA ASP A 32 10.84 -4.72 -2.38
C ASP A 32 9.82 -4.06 -3.28
N THR A 33 8.59 -4.52 -3.19
CA THR A 33 7.47 -3.87 -3.85
C THR A 33 7.23 -2.52 -3.17
N ILE A 34 7.01 -1.51 -3.98
CA ILE A 34 6.76 -0.15 -3.50
C ILE A 34 5.28 0.14 -3.58
N TYR A 35 4.74 0.64 -2.49
CA TYR A 35 3.33 1.02 -2.41
C TYR A 35 3.23 2.53 -2.36
N THR A 36 2.51 3.11 -3.32
CA THR A 36 2.23 4.54 -3.33
C THR A 36 0.93 4.76 -2.59
N VAL A 37 0.98 5.57 -1.55
CA VAL A 37 -0.13 5.74 -0.62
C VAL A 37 -0.60 7.18 -0.66
N LEU A 38 -1.91 7.37 -0.78
CA LEU A 38 -2.54 8.67 -0.62
C LEU A 38 -2.93 8.81 0.85
N LEU A 39 -2.30 9.75 1.52
CA LEU A 39 -2.57 9.95 2.93
C LEU A 39 -3.82 10.80 3.12
N ASP A 40 -4.46 10.63 4.28
CA ASP A 40 -5.62 11.44 4.62
C ASP A 40 -5.29 12.92 4.63
N SER A 41 -4.04 13.27 4.88
CA SER A 41 -3.59 14.66 4.87
C SER A 41 -3.55 15.25 3.47
N GLY A 42 -3.63 14.41 2.45
CA GLY A 42 -3.53 14.85 1.07
C GLY A 42 -2.16 14.67 0.48
N GLU A 43 -1.21 14.18 1.25
CA GLU A 43 0.14 13.92 0.77
C GLU A 43 0.22 12.56 0.12
N ILE A 44 1.17 12.41 -0.78
CA ILE A 44 1.42 11.14 -1.46
C ILE A 44 2.82 10.69 -1.09
N TRP A 45 2.91 9.47 -0.55
CA TRP A 45 4.19 8.92 -0.12
C TRP A 45 4.32 7.50 -0.63
N GLN A 46 5.57 7.04 -0.72
CA GLN A 46 5.86 5.67 -1.13
C GLN A 46 6.48 4.92 0.04
N PHE A 47 6.03 3.69 0.23
CA PHE A 47 6.48 2.84 1.33
C PHE A 47 6.69 1.43 0.85
N THR A 48 7.50 0.68 1.59
CA THR A 48 7.56 -0.77 1.42
C THR A 48 6.60 -1.41 2.41
N HIS A 49 6.42 -2.72 2.29
CA HIS A 49 5.52 -3.43 3.19
C HIS A 49 5.92 -3.30 4.66
N LYS A 50 7.18 -3.01 4.92
CA LYS A 50 7.67 -2.92 6.30
C LYS A 50 7.06 -1.74 7.03
N ASP A 51 6.66 -0.73 6.30
CA ASP A 51 6.14 0.50 6.90
C ASP A 51 4.63 0.56 6.87
N LEU A 52 3.97 -0.44 6.32
CA LEU A 52 2.53 -0.41 6.14
C LEU A 52 1.85 -1.43 7.02
N LYS A 53 0.72 -1.03 7.60
CA LYS A 53 -0.14 -1.93 8.33
C LYS A 53 -1.54 -1.76 7.80
N LEU A 54 -2.20 -2.86 7.51
CA LEU A 54 -3.58 -2.82 7.05
C LEU A 54 -4.47 -2.42 8.21
N ARG A 55 -5.49 -1.64 7.88
CA ARG A 55 -6.40 -1.10 8.88
C ARG A 55 -7.73 -1.84 8.84
N GLY A 56 -8.38 -1.81 9.98
CA GLY A 56 -9.71 -2.29 10.07
C GLY A 56 -9.84 -3.78 9.86
N ASN A 57 -10.96 -4.16 9.35
CA ASN A 57 -11.28 -5.56 9.18
C ASN A 57 -10.57 -6.13 7.96
N ILE A 58 -9.57 -6.90 8.19
CA ILE A 58 -8.74 -7.43 7.11
C ILE A 58 -9.37 -8.70 6.59
N THR A 59 -9.95 -8.60 5.42
CA THR A 59 -10.57 -9.77 4.82
C THR A 59 -9.67 -10.45 3.81
N PHE A 60 -8.71 -9.74 3.25
CA PHE A 60 -7.90 -10.35 2.20
C PHE A 60 -7.11 -11.54 2.72
N GLY A 61 -6.78 -11.56 4.00
CA GLY A 61 -6.10 -12.70 4.57
C GLY A 61 -6.94 -13.97 4.53
N ARG A 62 -8.23 -13.82 4.42
CA ARG A 62 -9.11 -14.96 4.32
C ARG A 62 -9.43 -15.33 2.89
N LEU A 63 -8.96 -14.53 1.96
CA LEU A 63 -9.14 -14.82 0.54
C LEU A 63 -8.10 -15.79 0.04
N THR A 64 -7.11 -16.03 0.81
CA THR A 64 -6.03 -16.92 0.43
C THR A 64 -6.31 -18.33 0.89
#